data_aa9fee5ff1833dd7c49ac07448488d53
#
_entry.id   aa9fee5ff1833dd7c49ac07448488d53
#
_cell.length_a   1.000
_cell.length_b   1.000
_cell.length_c   1.000
_cell.angle_alpha   90.00
_cell.angle_beta   90.00
_cell.angle_gamma   90.00
#
_symmetry.space_group_name_H-M   'P 1'
#
loop_
_entity.id
_entity.type
_entity.pdbx_description
1 polymer ?
#
loop_
_entity_poly.entity_id
_entity_poly.type
_entity_poly.pdbx_seq_one_letter_code
_entity_poly.pdbx_strand_id
1 'polypeptide(L)'
;PTLDAHRINRWLTTALMRRIPHPRVHPRVERVMLRLRDQPLDTRATSLLRLSKVAGLSPSRFAHVFRESMGIPLRPYLRWLRLQRAARELVSGRTVTQAAHSAGFSDAAHLTRTFQRMLGATPRVLAQRTPEM
;
A
#
# COMPACT_ATOMS: atom_id res chain seq x y z
N PRO A 1 -29.39 -6.63 -5.82
CA PRO A 1 -28.37 -7.41 -6.50
C PRO A 1 -27.17 -7.51 -5.58
N THR A 2 -26.96 -8.67 -5.03
CA THR A 2 -25.77 -9.00 -4.28
C THR A 2 -24.58 -8.86 -5.21
N LEU A 3 -23.75 -7.86 -4.95
CA LEU A 3 -22.45 -7.78 -5.60
C LEU A 3 -21.73 -9.09 -5.34
N ASP A 4 -21.49 -9.83 -6.39
CA ASP A 4 -20.85 -11.12 -6.34
C ASP A 4 -19.46 -10.94 -5.69
N ALA A 5 -19.26 -11.51 -4.52
CA ALA A 5 -18.00 -11.43 -3.76
C ALA A 5 -16.81 -11.86 -4.63
N HIS A 6 -17.02 -12.75 -5.58
CA HIS A 6 -16.02 -13.22 -6.52
C HIS A 6 -15.58 -12.13 -7.52
N ARG A 7 -16.54 -11.35 -8.00
CA ARG A 7 -16.26 -10.23 -8.92
C ARG A 7 -15.55 -9.09 -8.19
N ILE A 8 -15.99 -8.78 -6.97
CA ILE A 8 -15.35 -7.76 -6.13
C ILE A 8 -13.92 -8.16 -5.83
N ASN A 9 -13.70 -9.40 -5.42
CA ASN A 9 -12.37 -9.92 -5.13
C ASN A 9 -11.45 -9.84 -6.37
N ARG A 10 -11.94 -10.26 -7.52
CA ARG A 10 -11.20 -10.20 -8.79
C ARG A 10 -10.83 -8.76 -9.16
N TRP A 11 -11.79 -7.84 -9.02
CA TRP A 11 -11.56 -6.43 -9.29
C TRP A 11 -10.54 -5.82 -8.31
N LEU A 12 -10.70 -6.07 -7.01
CA LEU A 12 -9.78 -5.61 -5.97
C LEU A 12 -8.37 -6.16 -6.20
N THR A 13 -8.25 -7.45 -6.48
CA THR A 13 -6.96 -8.07 -6.76
C THR A 13 -6.29 -7.43 -7.97
N THR A 14 -7.04 -7.22 -9.04
CA THR A 14 -6.52 -6.58 -10.24
C THR A 14 -6.13 -5.12 -9.98
N ALA A 15 -7.00 -4.36 -9.31
CA ALA A 15 -6.74 -2.94 -9.01
C ALA A 15 -5.53 -2.76 -8.07
N LEU A 16 -5.44 -3.60 -7.03
CA LEU A 16 -4.36 -3.52 -6.04
C LEU A 16 -3.02 -4.02 -6.57
N MET A 17 -3.03 -4.97 -7.51
CA MET A 17 -1.81 -5.54 -8.08
C MET A 17 -1.33 -4.78 -9.32
N ARG A 18 -2.16 -3.92 -9.87
CA ARG A 18 -1.82 -3.15 -11.06
C ARG A 18 -0.77 -2.09 -10.71
N ARG A 19 0.37 -2.17 -11.35
CA ARG A 19 1.33 -1.07 -11.34
C ARG A 19 0.77 0.06 -12.20
N ILE A 20 0.52 1.21 -11.60
CA ILE A 20 0.19 2.41 -12.35
C ILE A 20 1.50 2.96 -12.92
N PRO A 21 1.67 2.99 -14.25
CA PRO A 21 2.87 3.62 -14.81
C PRO A 21 2.80 5.12 -14.52
N HIS A 22 3.83 5.64 -13.86
CA HIS A 22 3.97 7.05 -13.59
C HIS A 22 4.84 7.68 -14.70
N PRO A 23 4.27 8.49 -15.60
CA PRO A 23 4.97 8.89 -16.81
C PRO A 23 6.18 9.80 -16.60
N ARG A 24 6.32 10.49 -15.49
CA ARG A 24 7.49 11.36 -15.21
C ARG A 24 7.67 11.57 -13.71
N VAL A 25 8.24 10.60 -13.04
CA VAL A 25 8.58 10.76 -11.62
C VAL A 25 9.92 11.48 -11.51
N HIS A 26 10.00 12.47 -10.64
CA HIS A 26 11.25 13.15 -10.33
C HIS A 26 12.31 12.12 -9.87
N PRO A 27 13.57 12.18 -10.35
CA PRO A 27 14.59 11.18 -10.03
C PRO A 27 14.81 10.94 -8.54
N ARG A 28 14.70 11.96 -7.71
CA ARG A 28 14.84 11.85 -6.27
C ARG A 28 13.65 11.15 -5.62
N VAL A 29 12.45 11.34 -6.13
CA VAL A 29 11.24 10.61 -5.72
C VAL A 29 11.34 9.15 -6.17
N GLU A 30 11.79 8.90 -7.38
CA GLU A 30 12.01 7.55 -7.89
C GLU A 30 12.98 6.75 -6.99
N ARG A 31 14.05 7.37 -6.53
CA ARG A 31 15.00 6.78 -5.58
C ARG A 31 14.30 6.31 -4.30
N VAL A 32 13.42 7.14 -3.74
CA VAL A 32 12.62 6.79 -2.56
C VAL A 32 11.67 5.64 -2.88
N MET A 33 11.01 5.67 -4.02
CA MET A 33 10.07 4.65 -4.45
C MET A 33 10.75 3.28 -4.60
N LEU A 34 11.93 3.24 -5.19
CA LEU A 34 12.71 2.02 -5.33
C LEU A 34 13.07 1.43 -3.96
N ARG A 35 13.47 2.28 -3.04
CA ARG A 35 13.80 1.84 -1.67
C ARG A 35 12.58 1.30 -0.92
N LEU A 36 11.41 1.90 -1.12
CA LEU A 36 10.17 1.44 -0.47
C LEU A 36 9.71 0.05 -0.93
N ARG A 37 10.15 -0.42 -2.08
CA ARG A 37 9.81 -1.76 -2.58
C ARG A 37 10.34 -2.87 -1.69
N ASP A 38 11.56 -2.72 -1.19
CA ASP A 38 12.30 -3.78 -0.49
C ASP A 38 12.41 -3.54 1.02
N GLN A 39 11.86 -2.45 1.52
CA GLN A 39 11.94 -2.05 2.92
C GLN A 39 10.61 -2.30 3.64
N PRO A 40 10.64 -2.54 4.96
CA PRO A 40 9.44 -2.51 5.77
C PRO A 40 8.70 -1.18 5.65
N LEU A 41 7.38 -1.23 5.58
CA LEU A 41 6.55 -0.02 5.50
C LEU A 41 6.04 0.44 6.87
N ASP A 42 6.81 0.19 7.92
CA ASP A 42 6.49 0.66 9.26
C ASP A 42 6.54 2.21 9.34
N THR A 43 5.88 2.76 10.36
CA THR A 43 5.73 4.20 10.53
C THR A 43 7.07 4.92 10.69
N ARG A 44 8.05 4.25 11.30
CA ARG A 44 9.38 4.83 11.55
C ARG A 44 10.21 4.90 10.27
N ALA A 45 10.26 3.80 9.50
CA ALA A 45 11.02 3.71 8.27
C ALA A 45 10.46 4.61 7.16
N THR A 46 9.17 4.89 7.18
CA THR A 46 8.46 5.68 6.18
C THR A 46 8.13 7.11 6.65
N SER A 47 8.79 7.60 7.70
CA SER A 47 8.60 8.99 8.13
C SER A 47 9.06 9.97 7.04
N LEU A 48 8.42 11.13 6.98
CA LEU A 48 8.80 12.20 6.05
C LEU A 48 10.29 12.57 6.21
N LEU A 49 10.76 12.65 7.46
CA LEU A 49 12.15 12.97 7.76
C LEU A 49 13.12 11.94 7.16
N ARG A 50 12.86 10.66 7.34
CA ARG A 50 13.73 9.60 6.78
C ARG A 50 13.70 9.55 5.27
N LEU A 51 12.52 9.63 4.69
CA LEU A 51 12.38 9.58 3.23
C LEU A 51 12.98 10.82 2.57
N SER A 52 12.88 11.98 3.20
CA SER A 52 13.53 13.20 2.69
C SER A 52 15.05 13.06 2.68
N LYS A 53 15.65 12.42 3.68
CA LYS A 53 17.09 12.11 3.69
C LYS A 53 17.49 11.18 2.57
N VAL A 54 16.70 10.16 2.26
CA VAL A 54 16.94 9.28 1.13
C VAL A 54 16.91 10.05 -0.19
N ALA A 55 15.98 10.98 -0.32
CA ALA A 55 15.87 11.85 -1.49
C ALA A 55 16.98 12.92 -1.57
N GLY A 56 17.68 13.18 -0.46
CA GLY A 56 18.66 14.27 -0.39
C GLY A 56 18.02 15.65 -0.44
N LEU A 57 16.82 15.80 0.08
CA LEU A 57 16.04 17.06 0.13
C LEU A 57 15.62 17.37 1.56
N SER A 58 15.28 18.62 1.82
CA SER A 58 14.61 18.98 3.07
C SER A 58 13.23 18.32 3.14
N PRO A 59 12.66 18.08 4.34
CA PRO A 59 11.33 17.50 4.47
C PRO A 59 10.25 18.27 3.69
N SER A 60 10.26 19.60 3.78
CA SER A 60 9.32 20.47 3.07
C SER A 60 9.47 20.34 1.55
N ARG A 61 10.70 20.40 1.05
CA ARG A 61 10.98 20.28 -0.38
C ARG A 61 10.60 18.90 -0.91
N PHE A 62 10.93 17.86 -0.18
CA PHE A 62 10.58 16.51 -0.57
C PHE A 62 9.06 16.30 -0.63
N ALA A 63 8.31 16.78 0.37
CA ALA A 63 6.85 16.69 0.37
C ALA A 63 6.25 17.36 -0.87
N HIS A 64 6.76 18.54 -1.24
CA HIS A 64 6.31 19.28 -2.42
C HIS A 64 6.62 18.53 -3.72
N VAL A 65 7.87 18.12 -3.91
CA VAL A 65 8.31 17.38 -5.10
C VAL A 65 7.60 16.05 -5.25
N PHE A 66 7.38 15.36 -4.12
CA PHE A 66 6.61 14.11 -4.12
C PHE A 66 5.18 14.32 -4.63
N ARG A 67 4.48 15.32 -4.09
CA ARG A 67 3.11 15.62 -4.48
C ARG A 67 3.02 16.02 -5.96
N GLU A 68 3.95 16.82 -6.46
CA GLU A 68 4.00 17.18 -7.88
C GLU A 68 4.24 15.96 -8.78
N SER A 69 5.18 15.08 -8.39
CA SER A 69 5.51 13.88 -9.17
C SER A 69 4.41 12.83 -9.15
N MET A 70 3.79 12.62 -8.00
CA MET A 70 2.87 11.49 -7.79
C MET A 70 1.40 11.87 -7.90
N GLY A 71 1.08 13.16 -7.88
CA GLY A 71 -0.28 13.66 -7.92
C GLY A 71 -1.06 13.55 -6.61
N ILE A 72 -0.49 12.92 -5.59
CA ILE A 72 -1.06 12.80 -4.25
C ILE A 72 0.00 13.03 -3.18
N PRO A 73 -0.39 13.48 -1.96
CA PRO A 73 0.55 13.62 -0.86
C PRO A 73 1.16 12.28 -0.43
N LEU A 74 2.29 12.35 0.27
CA LEU A 74 3.05 11.18 0.71
C LEU A 74 2.23 10.23 1.62
N ARG A 75 1.52 10.76 2.63
CA ARG A 75 0.79 9.92 3.60
C ARG A 75 -0.29 9.05 2.96
N PRO A 76 -1.20 9.59 2.14
CA PRO A 76 -2.16 8.76 1.41
C PRO A 76 -1.49 7.72 0.51
N TYR A 77 -0.39 8.08 -0.12
CA TYR A 77 0.37 7.17 -0.97
C TYR A 77 0.97 6.01 -0.17
N LEU A 78 1.59 6.28 0.98
CA LEU A 78 2.11 5.23 1.87
C LEU A 78 1.02 4.31 2.40
N ARG A 79 -0.14 4.86 2.72
CA ARG A 79 -1.31 4.08 3.14
C ARG A 79 -1.74 3.12 2.03
N TRP A 80 -1.76 3.59 0.81
CA TRP A 80 -2.04 2.77 -0.38
C TRP A 80 -1.01 1.65 -0.57
N LEU A 81 0.28 1.95 -0.44
CA LEU A 81 1.35 0.94 -0.52
C LEU A 81 1.21 -0.15 0.55
N ARG A 82 0.91 0.24 1.79
CA ARG A 82 0.66 -0.72 2.88
C ARG A 82 -0.53 -1.61 2.56
N LEU A 83 -1.58 -1.02 2.05
CA LEU A 83 -2.77 -1.75 1.66
C LEU A 83 -2.49 -2.75 0.53
N GLN A 84 -1.74 -2.34 -0.49
CA GLN A 84 -1.32 -3.23 -1.58
C GLN A 84 -0.46 -4.39 -1.05
N ARG A 85 0.46 -4.11 -0.15
CA ARG A 85 1.32 -5.15 0.45
C ARG A 85 0.51 -6.13 1.27
N ALA A 86 -0.41 -5.66 2.10
CA ALA A 86 -1.33 -6.50 2.86
C ALA A 86 -2.18 -7.37 1.93
N ALA A 87 -2.70 -6.82 0.85
CA ALA A 87 -3.50 -7.56 -0.13
C ALA A 87 -2.70 -8.70 -0.77
N ARG A 88 -1.45 -8.47 -1.13
CA ARG A 88 -0.57 -9.52 -1.67
C ARG A 88 -0.34 -10.64 -0.68
N GLU A 89 -0.09 -10.30 0.59
CA GLU A 89 0.08 -11.27 1.67
C GLU A 89 -1.18 -12.13 1.87
N LEU A 90 -2.36 -11.50 1.86
CA LEU A 90 -3.63 -12.20 1.99
C LEU A 90 -3.89 -13.15 0.81
N VAL A 91 -3.63 -12.70 -0.40
CA VAL A 91 -3.79 -13.54 -1.61
C VAL A 91 -2.81 -14.71 -1.60
N SER A 92 -1.64 -14.56 -1.00
CA SER A 92 -0.66 -15.63 -0.85
C SER A 92 -0.99 -16.64 0.26
N GLY A 93 -2.10 -16.44 0.98
CA GLY A 93 -2.57 -17.36 2.02
C GLY A 93 -2.18 -16.97 3.44
N ARG A 94 -1.60 -15.80 3.65
CA ARG A 94 -1.29 -15.28 4.98
C ARG A 94 -2.57 -14.89 5.73
N THR A 95 -2.53 -15.00 7.06
CA THR A 95 -3.63 -14.54 7.91
C THR A 95 -3.71 -13.01 7.91
N VAL A 96 -4.87 -12.46 8.31
CA VAL A 96 -5.05 -11.01 8.43
C VAL A 96 -4.03 -10.41 9.41
N THR A 97 -3.75 -11.09 10.52
CA THR A 97 -2.74 -10.67 11.50
C THR A 97 -1.33 -10.63 10.89
N GLN A 98 -0.96 -11.68 10.16
CA GLN A 98 0.35 -11.73 9.48
C GLN A 98 0.47 -10.66 8.40
N ALA A 99 -0.57 -10.47 7.60
CA ALA A 99 -0.60 -9.46 6.55
C ALA A 99 -0.49 -8.05 7.13
N ALA A 100 -1.20 -7.76 8.23
CA ALA A 100 -1.12 -6.48 8.92
C ALA A 100 0.31 -6.19 9.38
N HIS A 101 0.92 -7.15 10.04
CA HIS A 101 2.29 -7.00 10.55
C HIS A 101 3.31 -6.79 9.41
N SER A 102 3.26 -7.62 8.38
CA SER A 102 4.16 -7.51 7.21
C SER A 102 3.99 -6.20 6.45
N ALA A 103 2.78 -5.65 6.42
CA ALA A 103 2.48 -4.44 5.65
C ALA A 103 2.69 -3.13 6.43
N GLY A 104 3.09 -3.20 7.71
CA GLY A 104 3.36 -2.03 8.52
C GLY A 104 2.14 -1.44 9.25
N PHE A 105 1.06 -2.22 9.38
CA PHE A 105 -0.07 -1.86 10.24
C PHE A 105 0.23 -2.26 11.69
N SER A 106 -0.33 -1.51 12.64
CA SER A 106 -0.14 -1.78 14.06
C SER A 106 -0.73 -3.12 14.49
N ASP A 107 -1.87 -3.50 13.94
CA ASP A 107 -2.59 -4.76 14.22
C ASP A 107 -3.60 -5.10 13.12
N ALA A 108 -4.23 -6.26 13.24
CA ALA A 108 -5.27 -6.72 12.31
C ALA A 108 -6.49 -5.79 12.27
N ALA A 109 -6.87 -5.21 13.40
CA ALA A 109 -7.99 -4.27 13.48
C ALA A 109 -7.71 -2.98 12.71
N HIS A 110 -6.50 -2.46 12.79
CA HIS A 110 -6.07 -1.28 12.02
C HIS A 110 -6.11 -1.57 10.51
N LEU A 111 -5.57 -2.71 10.07
CA LEU A 111 -5.67 -3.13 8.67
C LEU A 111 -7.13 -3.24 8.22
N THR A 112 -7.97 -3.90 9.00
CA THR A 112 -9.39 -4.10 8.68
C THR A 112 -10.12 -2.76 8.52
N ARG A 113 -9.93 -1.83 9.44
CA ARG A 113 -10.55 -0.49 9.36
C ARG A 113 -10.08 0.29 8.13
N THR A 114 -8.78 0.28 7.86
CA THR A 114 -8.19 0.97 6.69
C THR A 114 -8.69 0.36 5.39
N PHE A 115 -8.68 -0.96 5.30
CA PHE A 115 -9.15 -1.71 4.14
C PHE A 115 -10.61 -1.40 3.84
N GLN A 116 -11.46 -1.45 4.86
CA GLN A 116 -12.89 -1.18 4.76
C GLN A 116 -13.18 0.28 4.36
N ARG A 117 -12.43 1.23 4.93
CA ARG A 117 -12.57 2.66 4.62
C ARG A 117 -12.18 2.96 3.18
N MET A 118 -11.10 2.37 2.68
CA MET A 118 -10.57 2.66 1.35
C MET A 118 -11.23 1.86 0.24
N LEU A 119 -11.64 0.63 0.51
CA LEU A 119 -12.11 -0.33 -0.49
C LEU A 119 -13.56 -0.77 -0.30
N GLY A 120 -14.19 -0.42 0.82
CA GLY A 120 -15.57 -0.80 1.11
C GLY A 120 -15.78 -2.29 1.42
N ALA A 121 -14.71 -3.05 1.63
CA ALA A 121 -14.77 -4.49 1.91
C ALA A 121 -13.79 -4.85 3.02
N THR A 122 -13.95 -6.02 3.64
CA THR A 122 -13.02 -6.52 4.65
C THR A 122 -11.86 -7.31 4.02
N PRO A 123 -10.70 -7.40 4.67
CA PRO A 123 -9.57 -8.17 4.16
C PRO A 123 -9.88 -9.66 3.95
N ARG A 124 -10.86 -10.22 4.65
CA ARG A 124 -11.30 -11.62 4.50
C ARG A 124 -11.74 -11.96 3.08
N VAL A 125 -12.22 -10.98 2.33
CA VAL A 125 -12.60 -11.16 0.91
C VAL A 125 -11.41 -11.68 0.09
N LEU A 126 -10.21 -11.26 0.40
CA LEU A 126 -8.98 -11.72 -0.26
C LEU A 126 -8.45 -13.04 0.32
N ALA A 127 -8.60 -13.24 1.63
CA ALA A 127 -8.11 -14.42 2.33
C ALA A 127 -8.90 -15.69 1.99
N GLN A 128 -10.13 -15.59 1.52
CA GLN A 128 -11.01 -16.72 1.16
C GLN A 128 -10.63 -17.38 -0.17
N ARG A 129 -9.62 -16.91 -0.85
CA ARG A 129 -9.08 -17.55 -2.06
C ARG A 129 -8.00 -18.58 -1.71
N THR A 130 -8.36 -19.63 -1.02
CA THR A 130 -7.55 -20.84 -1.16
C THR A 130 -8.00 -21.51 -2.45
N PRO A 131 -7.15 -21.72 -3.44
CA PRO A 131 -7.51 -22.57 -4.54
C PRO A 131 -7.77 -23.96 -3.97
N GLU A 132 -8.99 -24.41 -4.04
CA GLU A 132 -9.26 -25.82 -3.91
C GLU A 132 -8.44 -26.54 -4.98
N MET A 133 -7.46 -27.27 -4.54
CA MET A 133 -6.80 -28.20 -5.42
C MET A 133 -7.74 -29.35 -5.78
#